data_8a371f065acf43fa0bee7b6ba5ea86df
#
_entry.id   8a371f065acf43fa0bee7b6ba5ea86df
#
_cell.length_a   1.000
_cell.length_b   1.000
_cell.length_c   1.000
_cell.angle_alpha   90.00
_cell.angle_beta   90.00
_cell.angle_gamma   90.00
#
_symmetry.space_group_name_H-M   'P 1'
#
loop_
_entity.id
_entity.type
_entity.pdbx_description
1 polymer ?
#
loop_
_entity_poly.entity_id
_entity_poly.type
_entity_poly.pdbx_seq_one_letter_code
_entity_poly.pdbx_strand_id
1 'polypeptide(L)'
;MLFFVVTLIHSCSPNAQKQDFREKAGIRLLSAIYKEKLSSKIIKMESFKYYKIDILLSGDKEQYIELVKKNGYVAISNGYFCKDRNLIKIYDSNEGVWLKYNYLDDHCLNVN
;
A
#
# COMPACT_ATOMS: atom_id res chain seq x y z
N MET A 1 33.91 -24.49 6.88
CA MET A 1 33.76 -23.59 5.79
C MET A 1 32.31 -23.39 5.44
N LEU A 2 31.68 -24.45 5.13
CA LEU A 2 30.26 -24.36 4.80
C LEU A 2 29.43 -23.82 5.92
N PHE A 3 29.87 -24.00 7.12
CA PHE A 3 29.15 -23.53 8.27
C PHE A 3 28.97 -22.02 8.30
N PHE A 4 29.95 -21.33 7.78
CA PHE A 4 29.83 -19.89 7.75
C PHE A 4 28.64 -19.44 6.97
N VAL A 5 28.43 -20.06 5.82
CA VAL A 5 27.31 -19.71 4.97
C VAL A 5 26.03 -19.93 5.70
N VAL A 6 25.91 -21.05 6.38
CA VAL A 6 24.71 -21.37 7.13
C VAL A 6 24.49 -20.36 8.23
N THR A 7 25.56 -19.98 8.91
CA THR A 7 25.47 -19.02 9.98
C THR A 7 24.97 -17.67 9.47
N LEU A 8 25.44 -17.27 8.32
CA LEU A 8 25.01 -16.02 7.72
C LEU A 8 23.52 -16.04 7.43
N ILE A 9 23.04 -17.16 6.98
CA ILE A 9 21.61 -17.28 6.71
C ILE A 9 20.82 -17.11 7.99
N HIS A 10 21.32 -17.64 9.07
CA HIS A 10 20.65 -17.53 10.34
C HIS A 10 20.62 -16.12 10.88
N SER A 11 21.46 -15.26 10.39
CA SER A 11 21.47 -13.89 10.86
C SER A 11 20.24 -13.12 10.41
N CYS A 12 19.43 -13.70 9.52
CA CYS A 12 18.15 -13.10 9.16
C CYS A 12 17.24 -13.19 10.38
N SER A 13 17.10 -12.09 11.09
CA SER A 13 16.36 -12.07 12.32
C SER A 13 14.84 -12.07 12.08
N PRO A 14 14.07 -12.52 13.07
CA PRO A 14 12.61 -12.45 12.97
C PRO A 14 12.10 -11.02 12.78
N ASN A 15 12.81 -10.05 13.33
CA ASN A 15 12.42 -8.66 13.17
C ASN A 15 12.53 -8.20 11.74
N ALA A 16 13.56 -8.63 11.05
CA ALA A 16 13.73 -8.31 9.65
C ALA A 16 12.61 -8.91 8.81
N GLN A 17 12.19 -10.12 9.15
CA GLN A 17 11.09 -10.75 8.44
C GLN A 17 9.77 -10.02 8.65
N LYS A 18 9.49 -9.58 9.86
CA LYS A 18 8.28 -8.83 10.14
C LYS A 18 8.24 -7.52 9.37
N GLN A 19 9.38 -6.84 9.34
CA GLN A 19 9.47 -5.59 8.63
C GLN A 19 9.24 -5.78 7.14
N ASP A 20 9.85 -6.83 6.59
CA ASP A 20 9.68 -7.17 5.19
C ASP A 20 8.21 -7.47 4.88
N PHE A 21 7.54 -8.15 5.77
CA PHE A 21 6.14 -8.49 5.59
C PHE A 21 5.27 -7.23 5.53
N ARG A 22 5.52 -6.28 6.39
CA ARG A 22 4.77 -5.03 6.40
C ARG A 22 5.05 -4.21 5.14
N GLU A 23 6.29 -4.18 4.72
CA GLU A 23 6.66 -3.45 3.50
C GLU A 23 6.02 -4.07 2.27
N LYS A 24 5.88 -5.38 2.26
CA LYS A 24 5.28 -6.07 1.12
C LYS A 24 3.86 -5.59 0.82
N ALA A 25 3.10 -5.27 1.85
CA ALA A 25 1.73 -4.80 1.65
C ALA A 25 1.72 -3.49 0.88
N GLY A 26 2.60 -2.55 1.24
CA GLY A 26 2.72 -1.30 0.51
C GLY A 26 3.28 -1.49 -0.90
N ILE A 27 4.25 -2.37 -1.03
CA ILE A 27 4.83 -2.68 -2.33
C ILE A 27 3.79 -3.28 -3.27
N ARG A 28 2.90 -4.11 -2.75
CA ARG A 28 1.82 -4.66 -3.58
C ARG A 28 0.92 -3.57 -4.13
N LEU A 29 0.63 -2.57 -3.32
CA LEU A 29 -0.17 -1.44 -3.79
C LEU A 29 0.53 -0.73 -4.94
N LEU A 30 1.82 -0.41 -4.77
CA LEU A 30 2.57 0.24 -5.82
C LEU A 30 2.67 -0.63 -7.06
N SER A 31 2.86 -1.93 -6.88
CA SER A 31 2.91 -2.86 -8.00
C SER A 31 1.59 -2.88 -8.78
N ALA A 32 0.46 -2.77 -8.07
CA ALA A 32 -0.84 -2.72 -8.73
C ALA A 32 -0.95 -1.48 -9.60
N ILE A 33 -0.46 -0.35 -9.10
CA ILE A 33 -0.49 0.90 -9.87
C ILE A 33 0.35 0.78 -11.14
N TYR A 34 1.55 0.20 -11.02
CA TYR A 34 2.41 0.02 -12.18
C TYR A 34 1.84 -1.00 -13.16
N LYS A 35 1.25 -2.06 -12.65
CA LYS A 35 0.67 -3.10 -13.49
C LYS A 35 -0.47 -2.57 -14.35
N GLU A 36 -1.26 -1.65 -13.81
CA GLU A 36 -2.35 -1.02 -14.55
C GLU A 36 -1.87 0.14 -15.41
N LYS A 37 -0.56 0.35 -15.46
CA LYS A 37 0.06 1.41 -16.27
C LYS A 37 -0.39 2.80 -15.85
N LEU A 38 -0.63 2.97 -14.57
CA LEU A 38 -1.04 4.25 -14.02
C LEU A 38 0.12 5.06 -13.44
N SER A 39 1.34 4.54 -13.54
CA SER A 39 2.51 5.24 -12.99
C SER A 39 2.74 6.60 -13.63
N SER A 40 2.40 6.74 -14.92
CA SER A 40 2.54 8.02 -15.60
C SER A 40 1.58 9.08 -15.07
N LYS A 41 0.58 8.68 -14.31
CA LYS A 41 -0.39 9.61 -13.72
C LYS A 41 0.02 10.09 -12.33
N ILE A 42 1.12 9.58 -11.80
CA ILE A 42 1.61 10.00 -10.48
C ILE A 42 2.20 11.38 -10.59
N ILE A 43 1.63 12.33 -9.85
CA ILE A 43 2.13 13.70 -9.79
C ILE A 43 3.17 13.81 -8.68
N LYS A 44 2.88 13.19 -7.55
CA LYS A 44 3.74 13.26 -6.39
C LYS A 44 3.52 12.02 -5.54
N MET A 45 4.57 11.53 -4.89
CA MET A 45 4.45 10.37 -4.02
C MET A 45 5.40 10.52 -2.84
N GLU A 46 4.88 10.23 -1.65
CA GLU A 46 5.67 10.18 -0.44
C GLU A 46 5.44 8.83 0.21
N SER A 47 6.51 8.19 0.66
CA SER A 47 6.40 6.88 1.29
C SER A 47 7.28 6.85 2.53
N PHE A 48 6.72 6.37 3.62
CA PHE A 48 7.47 6.12 4.83
C PHE A 48 7.63 4.61 4.98
N LYS A 49 8.73 4.08 4.47
CA LYS A 49 9.05 2.65 4.52
C LYS A 49 7.90 1.76 4.05
N TYR A 50 7.11 2.27 3.14
CA TYR A 50 5.94 1.55 2.59
C TYR A 50 4.86 1.22 3.62
N TYR A 51 4.95 1.74 4.85
CA TYR A 51 3.88 1.61 5.83
C TYR A 51 2.82 2.65 5.63
N LYS A 52 3.23 3.80 5.16
CA LYS A 52 2.35 4.91 4.87
C LYS A 52 2.77 5.47 3.52
N ILE A 53 1.84 5.52 2.59
CA ILE A 53 2.12 5.98 1.24
C ILE A 53 1.07 6.99 0.85
N ASP A 54 1.50 8.19 0.49
CA ASP A 54 0.61 9.24 0.00
C ASP A 54 0.92 9.48 -1.47
N ILE A 55 -0.07 9.29 -2.32
CA ILE A 55 0.13 9.44 -3.77
C ILE A 55 -0.87 10.45 -4.30
N LEU A 56 -0.37 11.45 -5.02
CA LEU A 56 -1.20 12.40 -5.74
C LEU A 56 -1.20 11.98 -7.21
N LEU A 57 -2.40 11.78 -7.75
CA LEU A 57 -2.57 11.23 -9.09
C LEU A 57 -3.43 12.14 -9.94
N SER A 58 -3.13 12.17 -11.24
CA SER A 58 -4.01 12.87 -12.19
C SER A 58 -5.10 11.91 -12.65
N GLY A 59 -6.17 12.47 -13.19
CA GLY A 59 -7.24 11.68 -13.77
C GLY A 59 -8.44 11.55 -12.86
N ASP A 60 -9.27 10.57 -13.13
CA ASP A 60 -10.54 10.38 -12.46
C ASP A 60 -10.42 9.54 -11.21
N LYS A 61 -11.08 9.99 -10.15
CA LYS A 61 -11.08 9.26 -8.89
C LYS A 61 -11.59 7.83 -9.06
N GLU A 62 -12.57 7.65 -9.94
CA GLU A 62 -13.20 6.34 -10.13
C GLU A 62 -12.23 5.26 -10.59
N GLN A 63 -11.26 5.61 -11.42
CA GLN A 63 -10.31 4.60 -11.88
C GLN A 63 -9.45 4.06 -10.73
N TYR A 64 -9.18 4.89 -9.72
CA TYR A 64 -8.40 4.45 -8.56
C TYR A 64 -9.25 3.66 -7.58
N ILE A 65 -10.53 4.02 -7.46
CA ILE A 65 -11.47 3.23 -6.68
C ILE A 65 -11.60 1.83 -7.26
N GLU A 66 -11.72 1.74 -8.58
CA GLU A 66 -11.78 0.45 -9.26
C GLU A 66 -10.52 -0.36 -9.02
N LEU A 67 -9.36 0.31 -9.08
CA LEU A 67 -8.09 -0.34 -8.86
C LEU A 67 -8.02 -1.00 -7.48
N VAL A 68 -8.38 -0.26 -6.42
CA VAL A 68 -8.26 -0.81 -5.07
C VAL A 68 -9.30 -1.90 -4.82
N LYS A 69 -10.50 -1.77 -5.38
CA LYS A 69 -11.52 -2.82 -5.27
C LYS A 69 -11.06 -4.09 -5.96
N LYS A 70 -10.48 -3.95 -7.13
CA LYS A 70 -9.95 -5.07 -7.89
C LYS A 70 -8.87 -5.82 -7.12
N ASN A 71 -8.16 -5.10 -6.25
CA ASN A 71 -7.10 -5.68 -5.44
C ASN A 71 -7.58 -6.11 -4.06
N GLY A 72 -8.89 -6.22 -3.87
CA GLY A 72 -9.45 -6.83 -2.69
C GLY A 72 -9.86 -5.87 -1.58
N TYR A 73 -9.76 -4.57 -1.80
CA TYR A 73 -10.19 -3.59 -0.81
C TYR A 73 -11.70 -3.45 -0.82
N VAL A 74 -12.28 -3.33 0.36
CA VAL A 74 -13.72 -3.22 0.55
C VAL A 74 -14.06 -1.84 1.09
N ALA A 75 -15.03 -1.20 0.47
CA ALA A 75 -15.47 0.13 0.90
C ALA A 75 -16.14 0.03 2.27
N ILE A 76 -15.70 0.86 3.21
CA ILE A 76 -16.31 0.93 4.55
C ILE A 76 -17.10 2.23 4.74
N SER A 77 -16.73 3.25 4.00
CA SER A 77 -17.47 4.51 3.96
C SER A 77 -17.01 5.24 2.70
N ASN A 78 -17.58 6.41 2.46
CA ASN A 78 -17.28 7.17 1.26
C ASN A 78 -15.79 7.51 1.19
N GLY A 79 -15.09 6.94 0.22
CA GLY A 79 -13.66 7.20 0.02
C GLY A 79 -12.73 6.43 0.92
N TYR A 80 -13.26 5.55 1.79
CA TYR A 80 -12.46 4.75 2.71
C TYR A 80 -12.59 3.27 2.37
N PHE A 81 -11.44 2.60 2.24
CA PHE A 81 -11.39 1.19 1.83
C PHE A 81 -10.45 0.42 2.73
N CYS A 82 -10.83 -0.81 3.09
CA CYS A 82 -10.04 -1.64 3.99
C CYS A 82 -9.74 -3.01 3.40
N LYS A 83 -8.53 -3.49 3.67
CA LYS A 83 -8.14 -4.85 3.36
C LYS A 83 -7.10 -5.28 4.38
N ASP A 84 -7.35 -6.40 5.08
CA ASP A 84 -6.41 -6.92 6.09
C ASP A 84 -6.02 -5.84 7.11
N ARG A 85 -6.98 -4.99 7.47
CA ARG A 85 -6.81 -3.89 8.40
C ARG A 85 -5.95 -2.75 7.87
N ASN A 86 -5.61 -2.77 6.60
CA ASN A 86 -4.92 -1.66 5.95
C ASN A 86 -5.95 -0.74 5.33
N LEU A 87 -5.72 0.54 5.46
CA LEU A 87 -6.66 1.56 5.00
C LEU A 87 -6.15 2.26 3.75
N ILE A 88 -7.04 2.46 2.80
CA ILE A 88 -6.79 3.37 1.68
C ILE A 88 -7.88 4.42 1.68
N LYS A 89 -7.48 5.68 1.61
CA LYS A 89 -8.39 6.80 1.43
C LYS A 89 -8.19 7.37 0.04
N ILE A 90 -9.28 7.62 -0.66
CA ILE A 90 -9.24 8.20 -2.00
C ILE A 90 -10.19 9.38 -2.05
N TYR A 91 -9.68 10.56 -2.40
CA TYR A 91 -10.51 11.76 -2.47
C TYR A 91 -9.94 12.77 -3.47
N ASP A 92 -10.83 13.61 -4.00
CA ASP A 92 -10.44 14.67 -4.92
C ASP A 92 -9.85 15.86 -4.17
N SER A 93 -8.95 16.55 -4.83
CA SER A 93 -8.40 17.81 -4.34
C SER A 93 -8.18 18.74 -5.53
N ASN A 94 -7.79 19.99 -5.25
CA ASN A 94 -7.50 20.94 -6.31
C ASN A 94 -6.31 20.52 -7.16
N GLU A 95 -5.42 19.71 -6.60
CA GLU A 95 -4.21 19.29 -7.28
C GLU A 95 -4.38 17.98 -8.04
N GLY A 96 -5.42 17.22 -7.73
CA GLY A 96 -5.64 15.91 -8.31
C GLY A 96 -6.32 14.99 -7.32
N VAL A 97 -6.13 13.70 -7.51
CA VAL A 97 -6.74 12.68 -6.66
C VAL A 97 -5.69 12.18 -5.67
N TRP A 98 -6.00 12.26 -4.39
CA TRP A 98 -5.16 11.69 -3.36
C TRP A 98 -5.54 10.25 -3.10
N LEU A 99 -4.54 9.37 -3.11
CA LEU A 99 -4.67 7.98 -2.66
C LEU A 99 -3.71 7.83 -1.49
N LYS A 100 -4.24 7.62 -0.29
CA LYS A 100 -3.43 7.53 0.92
C LYS A 100 -3.59 6.16 1.56
N TYR A 101 -2.48 5.48 1.74
CA TYR A 101 -2.44 4.14 2.28
C TYR A 101 -1.81 4.14 3.68
N ASN A 102 -2.45 3.46 4.63
CA ASN A 102 -1.93 3.25 5.97
C ASN A 102 -1.98 1.78 6.33
N TYR A 103 -0.83 1.26 6.77
CA TYR A 103 -0.74 -0.11 7.23
C TYR A 103 -1.35 -0.21 8.65
N LEU A 104 -2.23 -1.18 8.86
CA LEU A 104 -2.88 -1.45 10.15
C LEU A 104 -3.50 -0.19 10.77
N ASP A 105 -4.51 0.33 10.12
CA ASP A 105 -5.21 1.52 10.57
C ASP A 105 -6.41 1.16 11.44
N ASP A 106 -6.68 1.96 12.46
CA ASP A 106 -7.80 1.72 13.38
C ASP A 106 -9.16 1.75 12.69
N HIS A 107 -9.28 2.50 11.61
CA HIS A 107 -10.53 2.54 10.84
C HIS A 107 -10.91 1.17 10.30
N CYS A 108 -9.92 0.27 10.16
CA CYS A 108 -10.14 -1.06 9.61
C CYS A 108 -10.14 -2.16 10.66
N LEU A 109 -10.24 -1.81 11.94
CA LEU A 109 -10.09 -2.76 13.03
C LEU A 109 -11.12 -3.89 13.00
N ASN A 110 -12.36 -3.57 12.66
CA ASN A 110 -13.45 -4.54 12.67
C ASN A 110 -13.87 -5.01 11.28
N VAL A 111 -13.01 -4.79 10.30
CA VAL A 111 -13.27 -5.18 8.92
C VAL A 111 -12.38 -6.34 8.53
N ASN A 112 -12.96 -7.37 7.99
CA ASN A 112 -12.20 -8.57 7.57
C ASN A 112 -11.87 -8.54 6.12
#